data_def40d5e05e847001c1d72acdf47481d
#
_entry.id   def40d5e05e847001c1d72acdf47481d
#
_cell.length_a   1.000
_cell.length_b   1.000
_cell.length_c   1.000
_cell.angle_alpha   90.00
_cell.angle_beta   90.00
_cell.angle_gamma   90.00
#
_symmetry.space_group_name_H-M   'P 1'
#
loop_
_entity.id
_entity.type
_entity.pdbx_description
1 polymer ?
#
loop_
_entity_poly.entity_id
_entity_poly.type
_entity_poly.pdbx_seq_one_letter_code
_entity_poly.pdbx_strand_id
1 'polypeptide(L)'
;MQLISEAYFLMKHVLGMDAQELHEVFSEWNKGELDSYLIEITADIFTKVDEETGKPLIDVILDKAGQKGTGKWTSKSALDLGIPLPIITESVFARFISAMKDERVHASKILSGPEITPYEGDRAEFVEAVREALYMSKICSYAQGFAQMRAASESYDWNLQYGNIAMIF
;
A
#
# COMPACT_ATOMS: atom_id res chain seq x y z
N MET A 1 3.37 -0.57 -1.42
CA MET A 1 2.29 -1.45 -1.94
C MET A 1 1.08 -1.43 -1.01
N GLN A 2 1.20 -1.68 0.31
CA GLN A 2 0.05 -1.64 1.23
C GLN A 2 -0.69 -0.30 1.18
N LEU A 3 0.02 0.82 1.28
CA LEU A 3 -0.55 2.17 1.21
C LEU A 3 -1.32 2.42 -0.11
N ILE A 4 -0.78 1.94 -1.23
CA ILE A 4 -1.46 2.03 -2.54
C ILE A 4 -2.75 1.20 -2.54
N SER A 5 -2.74 0.00 -1.94
CA SER A 5 -3.93 -0.84 -1.81
C SER A 5 -5.02 -0.16 -0.97
N GLU A 6 -4.64 0.56 0.09
CA GLU A 6 -5.58 1.30 0.93
C GLU A 6 -6.16 2.51 0.21
N ALA A 7 -5.33 3.27 -0.53
CA ALA A 7 -5.82 4.35 -1.39
C ALA A 7 -6.80 3.82 -2.46
N TYR A 8 -6.46 2.72 -3.12
CA TYR A 8 -7.35 2.02 -4.06
C TYR A 8 -8.67 1.63 -3.39
N PHE A 9 -8.60 1.00 -2.20
CA PHE A 9 -9.79 0.55 -1.48
C PHE A 9 -10.74 1.71 -1.17
N LEU A 10 -10.22 2.83 -0.66
CA LEU A 10 -11.02 4.01 -0.37
C LEU A 10 -11.69 4.57 -1.63
N MET A 11 -10.95 4.76 -2.71
CA MET A 11 -11.50 5.31 -3.95
C MET A 11 -12.52 4.36 -4.60
N LYS A 12 -12.25 3.06 -4.61
CA LYS A 12 -13.16 2.07 -5.16
C LYS A 12 -14.45 1.92 -4.35
N HIS A 13 -14.34 1.78 -3.04
CA HIS A 13 -15.50 1.42 -2.21
C HIS A 13 -16.27 2.63 -1.66
N VAL A 14 -15.59 3.74 -1.37
CA VAL A 14 -16.25 4.95 -0.84
C VAL A 14 -16.75 5.84 -1.98
N LEU A 15 -15.94 6.02 -3.03
CA LEU A 15 -16.32 6.82 -4.19
C LEU A 15 -16.97 6.02 -5.33
N GLY A 16 -16.91 4.69 -5.29
CA GLY A 16 -17.44 3.83 -6.34
C GLY A 16 -16.70 3.95 -7.67
N MET A 17 -15.41 4.31 -7.65
CA MET A 17 -14.61 4.50 -8.86
C MET A 17 -14.44 3.19 -9.63
N ASP A 18 -14.59 3.26 -10.94
CA ASP A 18 -14.25 2.16 -11.84
C ASP A 18 -12.74 2.12 -12.19
N ALA A 19 -12.34 1.10 -12.95
CA ALA A 19 -10.94 0.92 -13.30
C ALA A 19 -10.39 2.06 -14.17
N GLN A 20 -11.20 2.66 -15.04
CA GLN A 20 -10.79 3.77 -15.88
C GLN A 20 -10.56 5.05 -15.05
N GLU A 21 -11.48 5.38 -14.15
CA GLU A 21 -11.34 6.51 -13.24
C GLU A 21 -10.09 6.36 -12.35
N LEU A 22 -9.85 5.14 -11.84
CA LEU A 22 -8.65 4.83 -11.05
C LEU A 22 -7.36 4.97 -11.87
N HIS A 23 -7.35 4.50 -13.12
CA HIS A 23 -6.23 4.71 -14.04
C HIS A 23 -5.91 6.20 -14.20
N GLU A 24 -6.91 7.03 -14.42
CA GLU A 24 -6.73 8.48 -14.62
C GLU A 24 -6.15 9.14 -13.37
N VAL A 25 -6.65 8.82 -12.19
CA VAL A 25 -6.17 9.35 -10.91
C VAL A 25 -4.70 8.95 -10.67
N PHE A 26 -4.36 7.67 -10.78
CA PHE A 26 -2.97 7.22 -10.55
C PHE A 26 -2.01 7.73 -11.63
N SER A 27 -2.47 7.88 -12.88
CA SER A 27 -1.68 8.49 -13.95
C SER A 27 -1.39 9.97 -13.68
N GLU A 28 -2.35 10.71 -13.11
CA GLU A 28 -2.13 12.10 -12.71
C GLU A 28 -1.17 12.20 -11.50
N TRP A 29 -1.35 11.35 -10.50
CA TRP A 29 -0.47 11.30 -9.34
C TRP A 29 0.98 10.97 -9.70
N ASN A 30 1.20 10.20 -10.76
CA ASN A 30 2.55 9.86 -11.24
C ASN A 30 3.27 11.03 -11.94
N LYS A 31 2.63 12.18 -12.10
CA LYS A 31 3.27 13.40 -12.63
C LYS A 31 3.76 14.34 -11.54
N GLY A 32 3.48 14.05 -10.27
CA GLY A 32 3.77 14.89 -9.11
C GLY A 32 4.62 14.20 -8.05
N GLU A 33 4.39 14.53 -6.78
CA GLU A 33 5.20 14.05 -5.63
C GLU A 33 5.09 12.54 -5.39
N LEU A 34 4.08 11.91 -5.94
CA LEU A 34 3.91 10.46 -5.87
C LEU A 34 4.59 9.70 -7.01
N ASP A 35 5.22 10.41 -7.96
CA ASP A 35 5.97 9.79 -9.05
C ASP A 35 6.87 8.67 -8.53
N SER A 36 6.64 7.49 -9.05
CA SER A 36 7.41 6.29 -8.71
C SER A 36 7.00 5.12 -9.60
N TYR A 37 7.93 4.18 -9.77
CA TYR A 37 7.66 2.92 -10.47
C TYR A 37 6.38 2.21 -9.98
N LEU A 38 6.10 2.22 -8.66
CA LEU A 38 4.91 1.55 -8.13
C LEU A 38 3.61 2.29 -8.48
N ILE A 39 3.59 3.61 -8.54
CA ILE A 39 2.42 4.38 -8.98
C ILE A 39 2.21 4.19 -10.49
N GLU A 40 3.29 4.23 -11.28
CA GLU A 40 3.25 3.99 -12.74
C GLU A 40 2.62 2.64 -13.06
N ILE A 41 3.16 1.54 -12.49
CA ILE A 41 2.60 0.21 -12.75
C ILE A 41 1.19 0.02 -12.19
N THR A 42 0.82 0.73 -11.12
CA THR A 42 -0.54 0.71 -10.59
C THR A 42 -1.52 1.33 -11.59
N ALA A 43 -1.16 2.47 -12.17
CA ALA A 43 -1.95 3.07 -13.25
C ALA A 43 -2.10 2.13 -14.45
N ASP A 44 -1.02 1.45 -14.85
CA ASP A 44 -1.05 0.48 -15.97
C ASP A 44 -1.92 -0.74 -15.66
N ILE A 45 -1.88 -1.27 -14.44
CA ILE A 45 -2.70 -2.42 -14.01
C ILE A 45 -4.19 -2.17 -14.23
N PHE A 46 -4.68 -0.96 -13.97
CA PHE A 46 -6.10 -0.63 -14.14
C PHE A 46 -6.56 -0.65 -15.59
N THR A 47 -5.65 -0.56 -16.57
CA THR A 47 -5.99 -0.67 -17.99
C THR A 47 -6.13 -2.11 -18.48
N LYS A 48 -5.72 -3.09 -17.69
CA LYS A 48 -5.71 -4.50 -18.12
C LYS A 48 -7.10 -5.11 -18.01
N VAL A 49 -7.46 -5.82 -19.06
CA VAL A 49 -8.75 -6.54 -19.17
C VAL A 49 -8.47 -8.03 -19.20
N ASP A 50 -9.27 -8.78 -18.48
CA ASP A 50 -9.26 -10.23 -18.53
C ASP A 50 -9.88 -10.72 -19.84
N GLU A 51 -9.12 -11.51 -20.62
CA GLU A 51 -9.54 -11.96 -21.95
C GLU A 51 -10.74 -12.92 -21.93
N GLU A 52 -10.91 -13.67 -20.82
CA GLU A 52 -11.99 -14.65 -20.71
C GLU A 52 -13.33 -14.00 -20.32
N THR A 53 -13.30 -13.03 -19.42
CA THR A 53 -14.52 -12.42 -18.86
C THR A 53 -14.83 -11.04 -19.46
N GLY A 54 -13.88 -10.39 -20.10
CA GLY A 54 -13.99 -9.00 -20.57
C GLY A 54 -14.05 -7.96 -19.46
N LYS A 55 -13.80 -8.34 -18.20
CA LYS A 55 -13.81 -7.43 -17.04
C LYS A 55 -12.42 -6.85 -16.77
N PRO A 56 -12.33 -5.74 -16.05
CA PRO A 56 -11.02 -5.27 -15.55
C PRO A 56 -10.30 -6.39 -14.82
N LEU A 57 -9.04 -6.64 -15.17
CA LEU A 57 -8.27 -7.75 -14.60
C LEU A 57 -8.16 -7.65 -13.07
N ILE A 58 -8.09 -6.42 -12.54
CA ILE A 58 -8.03 -6.18 -11.10
C ILE A 58 -9.26 -6.70 -10.33
N ASP A 59 -10.40 -6.83 -10.99
CA ASP A 59 -11.64 -7.32 -10.39
C ASP A 59 -11.77 -8.85 -10.40
N VAL A 60 -10.94 -9.56 -11.16
CA VAL A 60 -11.02 -11.02 -11.33
C VAL A 60 -9.78 -11.77 -10.87
N ILE A 61 -8.67 -11.08 -10.57
CA ILE A 61 -7.47 -11.73 -10.02
C ILE A 61 -7.73 -12.30 -8.62
N LEU A 62 -6.94 -13.29 -8.25
CA LEU A 62 -7.03 -13.92 -6.94
C LEU A 62 -6.76 -12.91 -5.83
N ASP A 63 -7.76 -12.68 -4.97
CA ASP A 63 -7.64 -11.86 -3.76
C ASP A 63 -6.82 -12.59 -2.68
N LYS A 64 -5.52 -12.68 -2.90
CA LYS A 64 -4.57 -13.31 -1.98
C LYS A 64 -3.17 -12.79 -2.24
N ALA A 65 -2.56 -12.17 -1.26
CA ALA A 65 -1.18 -11.73 -1.33
C ALA A 65 -0.32 -12.41 -0.25
N GLY A 66 0.84 -12.92 -0.65
CA GLY A 66 1.84 -13.47 0.26
C GLY A 66 3.00 -12.50 0.49
N GLN A 67 4.00 -12.93 1.23
CA GLN A 67 5.24 -12.22 1.46
C GLN A 67 6.46 -13.08 1.09
N LYS A 68 7.57 -12.44 0.72
CA LYS A 68 8.84 -13.11 0.39
C LYS A 68 9.85 -13.14 1.55
N GLY A 69 9.55 -12.52 2.69
CA GLY A 69 10.37 -12.56 3.89
C GLY A 69 11.06 -11.24 4.27
N THR A 70 11.34 -10.33 3.34
CA THR A 70 12.04 -9.06 3.64
C THR A 70 11.31 -8.20 4.66
N GLY A 71 9.99 -8.05 4.54
CA GLY A 71 9.18 -7.33 5.53
C GLY A 71 9.21 -8.00 6.92
N LYS A 72 9.13 -9.33 6.97
CA LYS A 72 9.29 -10.11 8.21
C LYS A 72 10.66 -9.87 8.84
N TRP A 73 11.74 -9.88 8.06
CA TRP A 73 13.08 -9.61 8.58
C TRP A 73 13.22 -8.19 9.09
N THR A 74 12.68 -7.21 8.36
CA THR A 74 12.66 -5.82 8.79
C THR A 74 11.97 -5.67 10.15
N SER A 75 10.78 -6.25 10.31
CA SER A 75 10.02 -6.19 11.56
C SER A 75 10.75 -6.90 12.71
N LYS A 76 11.36 -8.08 12.45
CA LYS A 76 12.15 -8.80 13.45
C LYS A 76 13.37 -7.98 13.90
N SER A 77 14.13 -7.44 12.97
CA SER A 77 15.28 -6.60 13.28
C SER A 77 14.88 -5.33 14.05
N ALA A 78 13.72 -4.74 13.74
CA ALA A 78 13.21 -3.60 14.48
C ALA A 78 12.94 -3.93 15.95
N LEU A 79 12.36 -5.10 16.23
CA LEU A 79 12.14 -5.59 17.60
C LEU A 79 13.47 -5.84 18.32
N ASP A 80 14.42 -6.46 17.65
CA ASP A 80 15.76 -6.74 18.21
C ASP A 80 16.53 -5.43 18.53
N LEU A 81 16.34 -4.38 17.74
CA LEU A 81 16.95 -3.06 17.91
C LEU A 81 16.14 -2.11 18.82
N GLY A 82 14.93 -2.48 19.21
CA GLY A 82 14.02 -1.62 20.00
C GLY A 82 13.51 -0.39 19.24
N ILE A 83 13.37 -0.47 17.89
CA ILE A 83 12.94 0.64 17.04
C ILE A 83 11.48 0.45 16.61
N PRO A 84 10.60 1.47 16.80
CA PRO A 84 9.21 1.37 16.39
C PRO A 84 9.08 1.51 14.87
N LEU A 85 8.54 0.49 14.19
CA LEU A 85 8.19 0.49 12.78
C LEU A 85 6.70 0.15 12.56
N PRO A 86 5.76 0.94 13.07
CA PRO A 86 4.35 0.56 13.05
C PRO A 86 3.81 0.42 11.63
N ILE A 87 4.11 1.33 10.70
CA ILE A 87 3.60 1.27 9.31
C ILE A 87 4.16 0.05 8.57
N ILE A 88 5.46 -0.20 8.68
CA ILE A 88 6.11 -1.32 7.97
C ILE A 88 5.63 -2.65 8.55
N THR A 89 5.55 -2.77 9.86
CA THR A 89 5.12 -4.00 10.54
C THR A 89 3.64 -4.29 10.28
N GLU A 90 2.78 -3.27 10.32
CA GLU A 90 1.37 -3.42 10.00
C GLU A 90 1.16 -3.88 8.55
N SER A 91 1.96 -3.37 7.61
CA SER A 91 1.95 -3.84 6.22
C SER A 91 2.32 -5.33 6.10
N VAL A 92 3.17 -5.85 6.97
CA VAL A 92 3.50 -7.30 7.04
C VAL A 92 2.31 -8.09 7.57
N PHE A 93 1.64 -7.61 8.61
CA PHE A 93 0.44 -8.26 9.16
C PHE A 93 -0.73 -8.25 8.19
N ALA A 94 -0.95 -7.16 7.49
CA ALA A 94 -1.95 -7.09 6.40
C ALA A 94 -1.70 -8.17 5.33
N ARG A 95 -0.42 -8.44 5.00
CA ARG A 95 -0.05 -9.54 4.09
C ARG A 95 -0.35 -10.92 4.67
N PHE A 96 -0.16 -11.12 5.97
CA PHE A 96 -0.54 -12.38 6.61
C PHE A 96 -2.05 -12.59 6.58
N ILE A 97 -2.84 -11.56 6.89
CA ILE A 97 -4.31 -11.60 6.82
C ILE A 97 -4.76 -11.86 5.37
N SER A 98 -4.15 -11.19 4.39
CA SER A 98 -4.45 -11.42 2.97
C SER A 98 -4.20 -12.89 2.55
N ALA A 99 -3.16 -13.52 3.08
CA ALA A 99 -2.84 -14.92 2.78
C ALA A 99 -3.87 -15.92 3.34
N MET A 100 -4.63 -15.55 4.37
CA MET A 100 -5.65 -16.38 5.03
C MET A 100 -7.00 -16.33 4.30
N LYS A 101 -7.00 -16.48 2.97
CA LYS A 101 -8.20 -16.25 2.15
C LYS A 101 -9.38 -17.12 2.56
N ASP A 102 -9.18 -18.40 2.81
CA ASP A 102 -10.27 -19.32 3.14
C ASP A 102 -10.95 -18.92 4.45
N GLU A 103 -10.16 -18.50 5.45
CA GLU A 103 -10.67 -18.01 6.73
C GLU A 103 -11.43 -16.69 6.54
N ARG A 104 -10.89 -15.74 5.76
CA ARG A 104 -11.57 -14.47 5.44
C ARG A 104 -12.90 -14.72 4.73
N VAL A 105 -12.94 -15.62 3.75
CA VAL A 105 -14.16 -15.98 3.04
C VAL A 105 -15.17 -16.68 3.97
N HIS A 106 -14.71 -17.52 4.89
CA HIS A 106 -15.59 -18.13 5.88
C HIS A 106 -16.16 -17.07 6.84
N ALA A 107 -15.31 -16.21 7.38
CA ALA A 107 -15.70 -15.14 8.29
C ALA A 107 -16.71 -14.16 7.64
N SER A 108 -16.51 -13.80 6.38
CA SER A 108 -17.40 -12.87 5.66
C SER A 108 -18.84 -13.35 5.50
N LYS A 109 -19.09 -14.66 5.67
CA LYS A 109 -20.45 -15.25 5.64
C LYS A 109 -21.14 -15.23 6.99
N ILE A 110 -20.42 -14.99 8.07
CA ILE A 110 -20.89 -15.08 9.46
C ILE A 110 -20.89 -13.70 10.11
N LEU A 111 -19.85 -12.89 9.84
CA LEU A 111 -19.67 -11.58 10.44
C LEU A 111 -20.27 -10.51 9.52
N SER A 112 -21.10 -9.65 10.09
CA SER A 112 -21.54 -8.43 9.41
C SER A 112 -20.41 -7.40 9.43
N GLY A 113 -20.12 -6.80 8.28
CA GLY A 113 -19.24 -5.65 8.17
C GLY A 113 -19.99 -4.32 8.31
N PRO A 114 -19.29 -3.19 8.29
CA PRO A 114 -19.94 -1.88 8.22
C PRO A 114 -20.69 -1.74 6.88
N GLU A 115 -21.85 -1.08 6.92
CA GLU A 115 -22.52 -0.67 5.68
C GLU A 115 -21.72 0.46 5.03
N ILE A 116 -21.35 0.28 3.78
CA ILE A 116 -20.67 1.32 3.00
C ILE A 116 -21.76 2.23 2.43
N THR A 117 -21.87 3.43 3.00
CA THR A 117 -22.74 4.48 2.46
C THR A 117 -22.00 5.26 1.38
N PRO A 118 -22.68 5.65 0.28
CA PRO A 118 -22.08 6.50 -0.74
C PRO A 118 -21.57 7.80 -0.11
N TYR A 119 -20.42 8.25 -0.57
CA TYR A 119 -19.88 9.55 -0.16
C TYR A 119 -20.67 10.69 -0.83
N GLU A 120 -21.21 11.59 -0.01
CA GLU A 120 -22.06 12.71 -0.49
C GLU A 120 -21.30 14.04 -0.63
N GLY A 121 -19.99 14.06 -0.28
CA GLY A 121 -19.15 15.26 -0.38
C GLY A 121 -18.53 15.44 -1.76
N ASP A 122 -17.63 16.41 -1.87
CA ASP A 122 -16.88 16.68 -3.11
C ASP A 122 -15.89 15.53 -3.40
N ARG A 123 -16.09 14.87 -4.54
CA ARG A 123 -15.24 13.74 -4.97
C ARG A 123 -13.80 14.18 -5.24
N ALA A 124 -13.59 15.36 -5.80
CA ALA A 124 -12.25 15.85 -6.12
C ALA A 124 -11.48 16.18 -4.83
N GLU A 125 -12.15 16.80 -3.86
CA GLU A 125 -11.57 17.05 -2.53
C GLU A 125 -11.21 15.74 -1.80
N PHE A 126 -12.06 14.71 -1.91
CA PHE A 126 -11.77 13.41 -1.32
C PHE A 126 -10.56 12.73 -1.98
N VAL A 127 -10.47 12.73 -3.31
CA VAL A 127 -9.32 12.18 -4.05
C VAL A 127 -8.04 12.91 -3.68
N GLU A 128 -8.09 14.23 -3.54
CA GLU A 128 -6.93 15.02 -3.10
C GLU A 128 -6.52 14.67 -1.67
N ALA A 129 -7.47 14.52 -0.75
CA ALA A 129 -7.18 14.09 0.63
C ALA A 129 -6.53 12.70 0.67
N VAL A 130 -6.97 11.76 -0.18
CA VAL A 130 -6.33 10.44 -0.31
C VAL A 130 -4.91 10.56 -0.87
N ARG A 131 -4.67 11.44 -1.85
CA ARG A 131 -3.34 11.72 -2.39
C ARG A 131 -2.39 12.24 -1.31
N GLU A 132 -2.83 13.23 -0.55
CA GLU A 132 -2.04 13.82 0.56
C GLU A 132 -1.75 12.78 1.64
N ALA A 133 -2.75 11.99 2.02
CA ALA A 133 -2.58 10.90 3.00
C ALA A 133 -1.58 9.83 2.52
N LEU A 134 -1.63 9.45 1.24
CA LEU A 134 -0.69 8.52 0.64
C LEU A 134 0.73 9.09 0.63
N TYR A 135 0.89 10.36 0.28
CA TYR A 135 2.19 11.04 0.28
C TYR A 135 2.78 11.12 1.69
N MET A 136 1.99 11.57 2.67
CA MET A 136 2.40 11.61 4.08
C MET A 136 2.81 10.23 4.59
N SER A 137 2.04 9.20 4.30
CA SER A 137 2.33 7.83 4.70
C SER A 137 3.60 7.29 4.04
N LYS A 138 3.88 7.66 2.79
CA LYS A 138 5.14 7.37 2.09
C LYS A 138 6.33 7.99 2.86
N ILE A 139 6.26 9.26 3.21
CA ILE A 139 7.30 9.95 4.01
C ILE A 139 7.52 9.23 5.35
N CYS A 140 6.45 8.91 6.07
CA CYS A 140 6.53 8.20 7.35
C CYS A 140 7.17 6.81 7.20
N SER A 141 6.87 6.09 6.12
CA SER A 141 7.49 4.78 5.84
C SER A 141 9.00 4.87 5.63
N TYR A 142 9.46 5.87 4.86
CA TYR A 142 10.89 6.13 4.68
C TYR A 142 11.55 6.55 6.00
N ALA A 143 10.91 7.44 6.77
CA ALA A 143 11.43 7.87 8.06
C ALA A 143 11.64 6.69 9.03
N GLN A 144 10.69 5.74 9.08
CA GLN A 144 10.84 4.52 9.86
C GLN A 144 12.01 3.66 9.37
N GLY A 145 12.15 3.45 8.06
CA GLY A 145 13.27 2.70 7.48
C GLY A 145 14.63 3.31 7.81
N PHE A 146 14.76 4.64 7.68
CA PHE A 146 16.01 5.34 8.02
C PHE A 146 16.29 5.33 9.54
N ALA A 147 15.25 5.38 10.39
CA ALA A 147 15.42 5.25 11.83
C ALA A 147 15.99 3.86 12.19
N GLN A 148 15.50 2.80 11.56
CA GLN A 148 16.02 1.45 11.75
C GLN A 148 17.47 1.32 11.26
N MET A 149 17.78 1.84 10.06
CA MET A 149 19.14 1.84 9.53
C MET A 149 20.12 2.58 10.44
N ARG A 150 19.71 3.70 11.04
CA ARG A 150 20.52 4.44 12.01
C ARG A 150 20.79 3.60 13.24
N ALA A 151 19.78 3.01 13.85
CA ALA A 151 19.96 2.18 15.03
C ALA A 151 20.85 0.95 14.74
N ALA A 152 20.70 0.32 13.58
CA ALA A 152 21.55 -0.77 13.15
C ALA A 152 23.00 -0.32 12.93
N SER A 153 23.19 0.85 12.28
CA SER A 153 24.52 1.44 12.05
C SER A 153 25.27 1.70 13.36
N GLU A 154 24.57 2.20 14.37
CA GLU A 154 25.14 2.42 15.71
C GLU A 154 25.41 1.09 16.42
N SER A 155 24.50 0.12 16.39
CA SER A 155 24.63 -1.15 17.09
C SER A 155 25.70 -2.06 16.50
N TYR A 156 25.95 -1.96 15.19
CA TYR A 156 26.87 -2.84 14.47
C TYR A 156 28.12 -2.14 13.94
N ASP A 157 28.28 -0.84 14.25
CA ASP A 157 29.43 -0.01 13.83
C ASP A 157 29.63 0.03 12.30
N TRP A 158 28.53 0.21 11.54
CA TRP A 158 28.56 0.16 10.07
C TRP A 158 28.89 1.47 9.39
N ASN A 159 28.78 2.60 10.08
CA ASN A 159 29.00 3.94 9.53
C ASN A 159 28.23 4.20 8.20
N LEU A 160 26.93 3.93 8.18
CA LEU A 160 26.11 4.04 6.97
C LEU A 160 26.02 5.50 6.47
N GLN A 161 26.11 5.65 5.16
CA GLN A 161 26.01 6.95 4.46
C GLN A 161 24.58 7.12 3.94
N TYR A 162 23.67 7.63 4.78
CA TYR A 162 22.21 7.67 4.49
C TYR A 162 21.86 8.45 3.23
N GLY A 163 22.56 9.55 2.92
CA GLY A 163 22.37 10.30 1.69
C GLY A 163 22.64 9.46 0.44
N ASN A 164 23.73 8.68 0.46
CA ASN A 164 24.05 7.77 -0.65
C ASN A 164 23.05 6.63 -0.77
N ILE A 165 22.56 6.11 0.37
CA ILE A 165 21.52 5.08 0.39
C ILE A 165 20.23 5.65 -0.19
N ALA A 166 19.82 6.86 0.18
CA ALA A 166 18.62 7.50 -0.35
C ALA A 166 18.65 7.71 -1.88
N MET A 167 19.83 7.83 -2.48
CA MET A 167 19.99 7.99 -3.94
C MET A 167 19.80 6.67 -4.72
N ILE A 168 19.64 5.54 -4.02
CA ILE A 168 19.47 4.22 -4.63
C ILE A 168 17.97 3.83 -4.70
N PHE A 169 17.13 4.47 -3.91
CA PHE A 169 15.68 4.16 -3.83
C PHE A 169 14.88 4.66 -5.03
#